data_d03c1e1f2f0f3c954a46e046ec885ca1
#
_entry.id   d03c1e1f2f0f3c954a46e046ec885ca1
#
_cell.length_a   1.000
_cell.length_b   1.000
_cell.length_c   1.000
_cell.angle_alpha   90.00
_cell.angle_beta   90.00
_cell.angle_gamma   90.00
#
_symmetry.space_group_name_H-M   'P 1'
#
loop_
_entity.id
_entity.type
_entity.pdbx_description
1 polymer ?
#
loop_
_entity_poly.entity_id
_entity_poly.type
_entity_poly.pdbx_seq_one_letter_code
_entity_poly.pdbx_strand_id
1 'polypeptide(L)'
;MKADKDEAATITIPKNDPPKELVDKVLIEGKGPEVKSGQTVYMQYSGAAWAPNQGKDAAKLFDTSWKTGAPFSTAIGQGQVIEGWDKGLVGKKVGSRVLLVIPPEQAYKDQAKGEDLPANSTLVFVVDIVGAV
;
A
#
# COMPACT_ATOMS: atom_id res chain seq x y z
N MET A 1 1.93 -4.73 -14.11
CA MET A 1 2.57 -3.87 -13.08
C MET A 1 4.07 -3.78 -13.35
N LYS A 2 4.58 -2.59 -13.36
CA LYS A 2 6.00 -2.35 -13.54
C LYS A 2 6.74 -2.68 -12.25
N ALA A 3 7.82 -3.46 -12.33
CA ALA A 3 8.51 -3.96 -11.15
C ALA A 3 9.83 -3.21 -10.86
N ASP A 4 9.95 -1.98 -11.31
CA ASP A 4 11.11 -1.13 -11.03
C ASP A 4 10.85 -0.28 -9.79
N LYS A 5 11.58 -0.55 -8.71
CA LYS A 5 11.39 0.13 -7.42
C LYS A 5 11.82 1.60 -7.42
N ASP A 6 12.50 2.08 -8.48
CA ASP A 6 12.88 3.48 -8.61
C ASP A 6 11.79 4.31 -9.30
N GLU A 7 10.69 3.70 -9.66
CA GLU A 7 9.55 4.35 -10.29
C GLU A 7 8.25 3.90 -9.64
N ALA A 8 7.24 4.77 -9.68
CA ALA A 8 5.91 4.43 -9.21
C ALA A 8 5.35 3.24 -10.00
N ALA A 9 4.74 2.29 -9.30
CA ALA A 9 4.09 1.16 -9.94
C ALA A 9 2.78 1.58 -10.60
N THR A 10 2.47 0.97 -11.74
CA THR A 10 1.12 1.06 -12.31
C THR A 10 0.27 -0.03 -11.66
N ILE A 11 -0.87 0.36 -11.10
CA ILE A 11 -1.79 -0.57 -10.44
C ILE A 11 -2.89 -0.96 -11.41
N THR A 12 -3.07 -2.27 -11.62
CA THR A 12 -4.14 -2.82 -12.44
C THR A 12 -5.02 -3.71 -11.58
N ILE A 13 -6.33 -3.48 -11.58
CA ILE A 13 -7.27 -4.21 -10.75
C ILE A 13 -8.20 -5.04 -11.66
N PRO A 14 -8.28 -6.36 -11.45
CA PRO A 14 -9.12 -7.22 -12.29
C PRO A 14 -10.61 -7.02 -12.03
N LYS A 15 -11.42 -7.48 -12.97
CA LYS A 15 -12.90 -7.44 -12.87
C LYS A 15 -13.43 -8.63 -12.08
N ASN A 16 -13.08 -8.71 -10.81
CA ASN A 16 -13.58 -9.75 -9.92
C ASN A 16 -13.70 -9.20 -8.50
N ASP A 17 -14.34 -9.97 -7.64
CA ASP A 17 -14.49 -9.54 -6.25
C ASP A 17 -13.14 -9.40 -5.57
N PRO A 18 -12.99 -8.39 -4.68
CA PRO A 18 -11.75 -8.23 -3.95
C PRO A 18 -11.56 -9.35 -2.91
N PRO A 19 -10.32 -9.60 -2.50
CA PRO A 19 -10.06 -10.50 -1.38
C PRO A 19 -10.78 -10.02 -0.12
N LYS A 20 -11.24 -10.96 0.70
CA LYS A 20 -11.92 -10.67 1.96
C LYS A 20 -10.95 -10.49 3.12
N GLU A 21 -9.71 -10.89 2.94
CA GLU A 21 -8.67 -10.81 3.95
C GLU A 21 -7.50 -9.97 3.44
N LEU A 22 -6.71 -9.47 4.36
CA LEU A 22 -5.49 -8.74 4.01
C LEU A 22 -4.56 -9.61 3.18
N VAL A 23 -4.12 -9.08 2.05
CA VAL A 23 -3.07 -9.70 1.23
C VAL A 23 -1.82 -8.84 1.37
N ASP A 24 -0.69 -9.46 1.73
CA ASP A 24 0.61 -8.80 1.76
C ASP A 24 1.59 -9.65 0.95
N LYS A 25 1.91 -9.20 -0.25
CA LYS A 25 2.77 -9.96 -1.15
C LYS A 25 4.01 -9.17 -1.51
N VAL A 26 5.17 -9.78 -1.34
CA VAL A 26 6.44 -9.17 -1.77
C VAL A 26 6.57 -9.32 -3.27
N LEU A 27 6.66 -8.21 -3.98
CA LEU A 27 6.85 -8.18 -5.44
C LEU A 27 8.33 -8.17 -5.81
N ILE A 28 9.12 -7.42 -5.04
CA ILE A 28 10.58 -7.38 -5.17
C ILE A 28 11.11 -7.53 -3.76
N GLU A 29 11.91 -8.56 -3.51
CA GLU A 29 12.49 -8.75 -2.18
C GLU A 29 13.72 -7.88 -1.99
N GLY A 30 13.72 -7.09 -0.89
CA GLY A 30 14.86 -6.30 -0.50
C GLY A 30 15.90 -7.13 0.23
N LYS A 31 17.06 -6.54 0.46
CA LYS A 31 18.19 -7.21 1.13
C LYS A 31 18.51 -6.63 2.48
N GLY A 32 17.76 -5.62 2.93
CA GLY A 32 17.96 -4.99 4.21
C GLY A 32 17.33 -5.76 5.36
N PRO A 33 17.40 -5.22 6.58
CA PRO A 33 16.80 -5.86 7.74
C PRO A 33 15.28 -5.84 7.67
N GLU A 34 14.65 -6.73 8.41
CA GLU A 34 13.20 -6.76 8.50
C GLU A 34 12.68 -5.59 9.32
N VAL A 35 11.56 -5.02 8.87
CA VAL A 35 10.85 -3.97 9.61
C VAL A 35 10.26 -4.59 10.89
N LYS A 36 10.47 -3.92 12.01
CA LYS A 36 9.94 -4.33 13.31
C LYS A 36 8.92 -3.31 13.80
N SER A 37 7.94 -3.79 14.55
CA SER A 37 6.95 -2.92 15.19
C SER A 37 7.65 -1.85 16.03
N GLY A 38 7.18 -0.61 15.90
CA GLY A 38 7.76 0.52 16.62
C GLY A 38 8.82 1.28 15.85
N GLN A 39 9.33 0.74 14.75
CA GLN A 39 10.32 1.45 13.95
C GLN A 39 9.66 2.57 13.12
N THR A 40 10.44 3.62 12.87
CA THR A 40 10.08 4.62 11.86
C THR A 40 10.50 4.08 10.50
N VAL A 41 9.54 3.98 9.59
CA VAL A 41 9.75 3.42 8.25
C VAL A 41 9.60 4.53 7.22
N TYR A 42 10.58 4.62 6.32
CA TYR A 42 10.57 5.53 5.19
C TYR A 42 10.16 4.74 3.95
N MET A 43 9.19 5.25 3.21
CA MET A 43 8.63 4.50 2.08
C MET A 43 8.08 5.41 0.99
N GLN A 44 8.04 4.89 -0.24
CA GLN A 44 7.27 5.46 -1.33
C GLN A 44 6.06 4.56 -1.55
N TYR A 45 4.92 5.13 -1.87
CA TYR A 45 3.71 4.34 -2.07
C TYR A 45 2.77 4.94 -3.10
N SER A 46 1.92 4.08 -3.64
CA SER A 46 0.77 4.46 -4.45
C SER A 46 -0.43 3.62 -4.03
N GLY A 47 -1.60 4.23 -3.99
CA GLY A 47 -2.82 3.56 -3.55
C GLY A 47 -4.02 3.86 -4.43
N ALA A 48 -4.85 2.83 -4.64
CA ALA A 48 -6.08 2.93 -5.42
C ALA A 48 -7.19 2.14 -4.74
N ALA A 49 -8.44 2.57 -4.94
CA ALA A 49 -9.61 1.82 -4.48
C ALA A 49 -9.97 0.74 -5.50
N TRP A 50 -10.38 -0.42 -5.01
CA TRP A 50 -10.69 -1.58 -5.86
C TRP A 50 -11.89 -1.35 -6.78
N ALA A 51 -13.06 -1.04 -6.20
CA ALA A 51 -14.31 -1.04 -6.94
C ALA A 51 -14.35 -0.05 -8.12
N PRO A 52 -13.96 1.24 -7.96
CA PRO A 52 -14.04 2.17 -9.09
C PRO A 52 -13.00 1.92 -10.18
N ASN A 53 -12.02 1.05 -9.95
CA ASN A 53 -10.90 0.84 -10.87
C ASN A 53 -10.85 -0.54 -11.50
N GLN A 54 -11.88 -1.36 -11.28
CA GLN A 54 -11.92 -2.70 -11.87
C GLN A 54 -11.87 -2.65 -13.39
N GLY A 55 -10.99 -3.45 -13.97
CA GLY A 55 -10.89 -3.62 -15.41
C GLY A 55 -10.25 -2.47 -16.17
N LYS A 56 -9.74 -1.47 -15.49
CA LYS A 56 -9.01 -0.36 -16.13
C LYS A 56 -7.57 -0.77 -16.40
N ASP A 57 -6.96 -0.24 -17.47
CA ASP A 57 -5.56 -0.50 -17.79
C ASP A 57 -4.63 0.03 -16.69
N ALA A 58 -5.00 1.17 -16.09
CA ALA A 58 -4.30 1.73 -14.95
C ALA A 58 -5.33 2.32 -13.98
N ALA A 59 -5.21 1.97 -12.71
CA ALA A 59 -6.09 2.49 -11.67
C ALA A 59 -5.81 3.97 -11.43
N LYS A 60 -6.86 4.72 -11.14
CA LYS A 60 -6.72 6.10 -10.70
C LYS A 60 -6.33 6.10 -9.23
N LEU A 61 -5.18 6.69 -8.92
CA LEU A 61 -4.67 6.71 -7.55
C LEU A 61 -5.43 7.74 -6.71
N PHE A 62 -5.83 7.35 -5.48
CA PHE A 62 -6.38 8.33 -4.55
C PHE A 62 -5.27 9.01 -3.76
N ASP A 63 -4.10 8.38 -3.68
CA ASP A 63 -2.94 8.96 -3.00
C ASP A 63 -1.66 8.34 -3.53
N THR A 64 -0.58 9.12 -3.56
CA THR A 64 0.74 8.63 -3.92
C THR A 64 1.80 9.56 -3.34
N SER A 65 2.87 8.99 -2.79
CA SER A 65 4.02 9.77 -2.31
C SER A 65 4.93 10.21 -3.45
N TRP A 66 4.85 9.55 -4.61
CA TRP A 66 5.75 9.81 -5.74
C TRP A 66 5.60 11.20 -6.34
N LYS A 67 4.43 11.82 -6.18
CA LYS A 67 4.19 13.16 -6.74
C LYS A 67 5.00 14.24 -6.05
N THR A 68 5.42 14.04 -4.81
CA THR A 68 6.28 14.98 -4.08
C THR A 68 7.76 14.64 -4.24
N GLY A 69 8.06 13.41 -4.66
CA GLY A 69 9.42 12.93 -4.79
C GLY A 69 10.13 12.59 -3.48
N ALA A 70 9.52 12.90 -2.34
CA ALA A 70 10.09 12.63 -1.02
C ALA A 70 9.43 11.42 -0.38
N PRO A 71 10.18 10.54 0.29
CA PRO A 71 9.58 9.42 1.01
C PRO A 71 8.65 9.88 2.13
N PHE A 72 7.55 9.12 2.32
CA PHE A 72 6.68 9.27 3.46
C PHE A 72 7.28 8.48 4.62
N SER A 73 7.22 9.02 5.84
CA SER A 73 7.71 8.32 7.03
C SER A 73 6.66 8.25 8.11
N THR A 74 6.61 7.13 8.80
CA THR A 74 5.66 6.91 9.90
C THR A 74 6.17 5.78 10.78
N ALA A 75 5.71 5.76 12.04
CA ALA A 75 5.95 4.60 12.92
C ALA A 75 4.99 3.48 12.51
N ILE A 76 5.52 2.29 12.30
CA ILE A 76 4.74 1.12 11.91
C ILE A 76 4.45 0.25 13.13
N GLY A 77 3.25 -0.32 13.17
CA GLY A 77 2.83 -1.18 14.28
C GLY A 77 2.31 -0.45 15.50
N GLN A 78 2.11 0.86 15.41
CA GLN A 78 1.72 1.72 16.54
C GLN A 78 0.38 2.40 16.38
N GLY A 79 -0.42 2.01 15.39
CA GLY A 79 -1.73 2.63 15.14
C GLY A 79 -1.66 4.01 14.51
N GLN A 80 -0.53 4.41 13.96
CA GLN A 80 -0.35 5.71 13.32
C GLN A 80 -0.91 5.73 11.88
N VAL A 81 -1.08 4.56 11.29
CA VAL A 81 -1.59 4.38 9.92
C VAL A 81 -2.70 3.33 9.95
N ILE A 82 -3.34 3.11 8.82
CA ILE A 82 -4.40 2.09 8.73
C ILE A 82 -3.85 0.71 9.11
N GLU A 83 -4.72 -0.11 9.69
CA GLU A 83 -4.32 -1.41 10.24
C GLU A 83 -3.62 -2.31 9.21
N GLY A 84 -4.07 -2.26 7.95
CA GLY A 84 -3.46 -3.05 6.88
C GLY A 84 -1.99 -2.75 6.66
N TRP A 85 -1.55 -1.52 6.87
CA TRP A 85 -0.13 -1.16 6.80
C TRP A 85 0.63 -1.68 8.02
N ASP A 86 0.05 -1.48 9.23
CA ASP A 86 0.69 -1.95 10.46
C ASP A 86 0.92 -3.46 10.44
N LYS A 87 -0.05 -4.21 9.92
CA LYS A 87 0.06 -5.67 9.84
C LYS A 87 0.85 -6.15 8.63
N GLY A 88 0.70 -5.46 7.50
CA GLY A 88 1.27 -5.91 6.23
C GLY A 88 2.75 -5.59 6.04
N LEU A 89 3.28 -4.58 6.73
CA LEU A 89 4.66 -4.13 6.52
C LEU A 89 5.64 -4.68 7.57
N VAL A 90 5.17 -5.03 8.76
CA VAL A 90 6.04 -5.66 9.77
C VAL A 90 6.52 -7.01 9.25
N GLY A 91 7.84 -7.25 9.36
CA GLY A 91 8.47 -8.47 8.87
C GLY A 91 8.96 -8.40 7.44
N LYS A 92 8.61 -7.35 6.69
CA LYS A 92 9.12 -7.16 5.34
C LYS A 92 10.50 -6.51 5.40
N LYS A 93 11.36 -6.84 4.43
CA LYS A 93 12.75 -6.33 4.42
C LYS A 93 12.83 -4.95 3.79
N VAL A 94 13.71 -4.12 4.32
CA VAL A 94 14.06 -2.84 3.69
C VAL A 94 14.57 -3.09 2.28
N GLY A 95 14.13 -2.30 1.34
CA GLY A 95 14.43 -2.47 -0.09
C GLY A 95 13.36 -3.27 -0.84
N SER A 96 12.34 -3.78 -0.13
CA SER A 96 11.27 -4.54 -0.76
C SER A 96 10.21 -3.65 -1.38
N ARG A 97 9.61 -4.14 -2.46
CA ARG A 97 8.34 -3.61 -2.99
C ARG A 97 7.25 -4.59 -2.60
N VAL A 98 6.25 -4.10 -1.89
CA VAL A 98 5.18 -4.92 -1.29
C VAL A 98 3.84 -4.50 -1.85
N LEU A 99 3.05 -5.49 -2.29
CA LEU A 99 1.65 -5.28 -2.66
C LEU A 99 0.78 -5.55 -1.43
N LEU A 100 -0.06 -4.59 -1.08
CA LEU A 100 -1.04 -4.74 -0.02
C LEU A 100 -2.43 -4.62 -0.62
N VAL A 101 -3.29 -5.63 -0.39
CA VAL A 101 -4.71 -5.52 -0.70
C VAL A 101 -5.42 -5.57 0.65
N ILE A 102 -6.09 -4.48 0.99
CA ILE A 102 -6.57 -4.24 2.35
C ILE A 102 -8.10 -4.15 2.34
N PRO A 103 -8.79 -5.06 3.05
CA PRO A 103 -10.25 -4.96 3.17
C PRO A 103 -10.65 -3.72 3.95
N PRO A 104 -11.91 -3.25 3.78
CA PRO A 104 -12.35 -1.99 4.43
C PRO A 104 -12.17 -1.96 5.94
N GLU A 105 -12.34 -3.09 6.63
CA GLU A 105 -12.22 -3.18 8.09
C GLU A 105 -10.83 -2.81 8.59
N GLN A 106 -9.81 -2.99 7.75
CA GLN A 106 -8.42 -2.69 8.08
C GLN A 106 -7.91 -1.43 7.36
N ALA A 107 -8.83 -0.67 6.78
CA ALA A 107 -8.54 0.58 6.08
C ALA A 107 -9.43 1.70 6.63
N TYR A 108 -10.23 2.34 5.78
CA TYR A 108 -11.05 3.49 6.20
C TYR A 108 -12.49 3.12 6.53
N LYS A 109 -12.82 1.85 6.53
CA LYS A 109 -14.14 1.32 6.94
C LYS A 109 -15.27 1.96 6.13
N ASP A 110 -16.28 2.51 6.80
CA ASP A 110 -17.43 3.13 6.17
C ASP A 110 -17.25 4.62 5.87
N GLN A 111 -16.04 5.14 5.97
CA GLN A 111 -15.74 6.54 5.70
C GLN A 111 -15.31 6.75 4.26
N ALA A 112 -16.02 7.60 3.53
CA ALA A 112 -15.59 8.04 2.21
C ALA A 112 -14.53 9.13 2.36
N LYS A 113 -13.50 9.09 1.52
CA LYS A 113 -12.39 10.05 1.51
C LYS A 113 -12.30 10.80 0.17
N GLY A 114 -13.42 10.95 -0.52
CA GLY A 114 -13.49 11.59 -1.81
C GLY A 114 -14.03 10.65 -2.90
N GLU A 115 -14.12 11.14 -4.12
CA GLU A 115 -14.67 10.37 -5.24
C GLU A 115 -13.83 9.15 -5.58
N ASP A 116 -12.51 9.26 -5.41
CA ASP A 116 -11.58 8.18 -5.73
C ASP A 116 -11.47 7.16 -4.59
N LEU A 117 -12.11 7.40 -3.47
CA LEU A 117 -12.07 6.54 -2.29
C LEU A 117 -13.45 6.49 -1.63
N PRO A 118 -14.39 5.73 -2.21
CA PRO A 118 -15.74 5.57 -1.65
C PRO A 118 -15.72 4.87 -0.30
N ALA A 119 -16.83 4.98 0.45
CA ALA A 119 -17.03 4.23 1.69
C ALA A 119 -16.93 2.71 1.42
N ASN A 120 -16.48 1.97 2.42
CA ASN A 120 -16.35 0.51 2.37
C ASN A 120 -15.46 0.01 1.22
N SER A 121 -14.39 0.73 0.93
CA SER A 121 -13.47 0.37 -0.15
C SER A 121 -12.41 -0.63 0.31
N THR A 122 -12.20 -1.66 -0.52
CA THR A 122 -10.96 -2.42 -0.49
C THR A 122 -9.89 -1.59 -1.18
N LEU A 123 -8.71 -1.50 -0.57
CA LEU A 123 -7.61 -0.67 -1.07
C LEU A 123 -6.49 -1.53 -1.61
N VAL A 124 -5.85 -1.04 -2.66
CA VAL A 124 -4.65 -1.65 -3.22
C VAL A 124 -3.51 -0.66 -3.09
N PHE A 125 -2.45 -1.06 -2.38
CA PHE A 125 -1.24 -0.25 -2.25
C PHE A 125 -0.05 -0.99 -2.80
N VAL A 126 0.84 -0.26 -3.44
CA VAL A 126 2.20 -0.74 -3.72
C VAL A 126 3.14 0.15 -2.91
N VAL A 127 3.87 -0.47 -2.00
CA VAL A 127 4.74 0.21 -1.04
C VAL A 127 6.18 -0.21 -1.28
N ASP A 128 7.07 0.78 -1.45
CA ASP A 128 8.51 0.57 -1.55
C ASP A 128 9.14 0.99 -0.23
N ILE A 129 9.71 0.05 0.51
CA ILE A 129 10.35 0.31 1.80
C ILE A 129 11.77 0.81 1.54
N VAL A 130 12.00 2.09 1.83
CA VAL A 130 13.29 2.75 1.56
C VAL A 130 14.25 2.60 2.73
N GLY A 131 13.74 2.67 3.95
CA GLY A 131 14.56 2.58 5.15
C GLY A 131 13.72 2.39 6.40
N ALA A 132 14.37 2.02 7.49
CA ALA A 132 13.74 1.88 8.80
C ALA A 132 14.77 2.15 9.90
N VAL A 133 14.36 2.87 10.93
CA VAL A 133 15.23 3.21 12.07
C VAL A 133 14.54 2.98 13.41
#